data_98653398879b4fada38b80c47d4f886f
#
_entry.id   98653398879b4fada38b80c47d4f886f
#
_cell.length_a   1.000
_cell.length_b   1.000
_cell.length_c   1.000
_cell.angle_alpha   90.00
_cell.angle_beta   90.00
_cell.angle_gamma   90.00
#
_symmetry.space_group_name_H-M   'P 1'
#
loop_
_entity.id
_entity.type
_entity.pdbx_description
1 polymer ?
#
loop_
_entity_poly.entity_id
_entity_poly.type
_entity_poly.pdbx_seq_one_letter_code
_entity_poly.pdbx_strand_id
1 'polypeptide(L)'
;MSPPAQKARGFWADEYRLNAAIARYRKPIVALMHGFVMGGGVGIGCHASHRVVGESAQVATPECGIGLIPDVGSTHLLGRAPGALGEYLGLTGTRAGPGDAILAGFADHFVPEARWPSLAAALGASGDPSAVTAASAAPPEPTLGPLQEAVNAAFDDAADLAAIAARLETSDWGHAVARTLALQSPLSMACALALVRAARRDPGIEKALRREFRFTWRSQEDGDLLEGIRAAVIDKDRTPTWRHDVDGPRPDEVAAMLAPLDEELSLPGPVGGNMTIS
;
A
#
# COMPACT_ATOMS: atom_id res chain seq x y z
N MET A 1 0.12 17.73 -22.80
CA MET A 1 -0.23 17.37 -21.41
C MET A 1 -1.47 18.13 -21.00
N SER A 2 -2.52 17.44 -20.55
CA SER A 2 -3.75 18.10 -20.13
C SER A 2 -3.59 18.77 -18.75
N PRO A 3 -4.25 19.92 -18.48
CA PRO A 3 -4.18 20.57 -17.17
C PRO A 3 -4.56 19.69 -15.98
N PRO A 4 -5.57 18.80 -16.07
CA PRO A 4 -5.88 17.86 -14.99
C PRO A 4 -4.75 16.89 -14.68
N ALA A 5 -4.09 16.30 -15.67
CA ALA A 5 -2.98 15.37 -15.48
C ALA A 5 -1.79 16.05 -14.77
N GLN A 6 -1.49 17.30 -15.12
CA GLN A 6 -0.43 18.06 -14.45
C GLN A 6 -0.74 18.31 -12.97
N LYS A 7 -2.00 18.63 -12.63
CA LYS A 7 -2.42 18.82 -11.23
C LYS A 7 -2.30 17.51 -10.42
N ALA A 8 -2.71 16.39 -10.99
CA ALA A 8 -2.62 15.08 -10.33
C ALA A 8 -1.15 14.69 -10.08
N ARG A 9 -0.27 14.88 -11.07
CA ARG A 9 1.18 14.65 -10.92
C ARG A 9 1.79 15.50 -9.80
N GLY A 10 1.40 16.78 -9.72
CA GLY A 10 1.79 17.66 -8.63
C GLY A 10 1.32 17.16 -7.27
N PHE A 11 0.06 16.74 -7.17
CA PHE A 11 -0.51 16.18 -5.95
C PHE A 11 0.28 14.95 -5.46
N TRP A 12 0.49 13.95 -6.33
CA TRP A 12 1.27 12.76 -5.95
C TRP A 12 2.71 13.09 -5.57
N ALA A 13 3.34 14.03 -6.28
CA ALA A 13 4.70 14.44 -5.94
C ALA A 13 4.79 15.03 -4.53
N ASP A 14 3.83 15.85 -4.12
CA ASP A 14 3.79 16.47 -2.79
C ASP A 14 3.43 15.44 -1.72
N GLU A 15 2.47 14.55 -1.98
CA GLU A 15 2.10 13.47 -1.08
C GLU A 15 3.28 12.52 -0.85
N TYR A 16 4.00 12.13 -1.89
CA TYR A 16 5.16 11.23 -1.74
C TYR A 16 6.36 11.89 -1.04
N ARG A 17 6.52 13.20 -1.21
CA ARG A 17 7.48 13.98 -0.40
C ARG A 17 7.11 13.96 1.07
N LEU A 18 5.82 14.09 1.39
CA LEU A 18 5.31 13.98 2.76
C LEU A 18 5.56 12.56 3.33
N ASN A 19 5.25 11.50 2.58
CA ASN A 19 5.48 10.13 3.03
C ASN A 19 6.97 9.86 3.31
N ALA A 20 7.86 10.31 2.43
CA ALA A 20 9.31 10.23 2.64
C ALA A 20 9.75 11.04 3.88
N ALA A 21 9.16 12.23 4.10
CA ALA A 21 9.47 13.06 5.25
C ALA A 21 9.02 12.39 6.56
N ILE A 22 7.83 11.79 6.61
CA ILE A 22 7.33 11.04 7.78
C ILE A 22 8.28 9.89 8.13
N ALA A 23 8.64 9.07 7.13
CA ALA A 23 9.51 7.92 7.34
C ALA A 23 10.91 8.27 7.84
N ARG A 24 11.38 9.47 7.54
CA ARG A 24 12.72 9.97 7.93
C ARG A 24 12.69 10.96 9.08
N TYR A 25 11.53 11.24 9.63
CA TYR A 25 11.43 12.27 10.64
C TYR A 25 12.22 11.89 11.88
N ARG A 26 13.09 12.81 12.33
CA ARG A 26 14.05 12.53 13.41
C ARG A 26 13.42 12.43 14.78
N LYS A 27 12.27 13.08 14.99
CA LYS A 27 11.51 12.97 16.24
C LYS A 27 10.49 11.84 16.11
N PRO A 28 10.13 11.18 17.22
CA PRO A 28 9.09 10.15 17.20
C PRO A 28 7.77 10.69 16.65
N ILE A 29 7.17 9.93 15.76
CA ILE A 29 5.79 10.11 15.29
C ILE A 29 5.02 8.89 15.77
N VAL A 30 3.97 9.10 16.56
CA VAL A 30 3.05 8.04 16.98
C VAL A 30 1.78 8.17 16.16
N ALA A 31 1.50 7.17 15.34
CA ALA A 31 0.27 7.09 14.54
C ALA A 31 -0.72 6.15 15.24
N LEU A 32 -1.90 6.68 15.61
CA LEU A 32 -3.02 5.90 16.15
C LEU A 32 -3.99 5.61 15.01
N MET A 33 -3.97 4.38 14.50
CA MET A 33 -4.73 3.96 13.32
C MET A 33 -5.97 3.20 13.74
N HIS A 34 -7.14 3.68 13.30
CA HIS A 34 -8.45 3.06 13.55
C HIS A 34 -9.36 3.16 12.33
N GLY A 35 -10.42 2.36 12.31
CA GLY A 35 -11.33 2.33 11.17
C GLY A 35 -10.60 1.99 9.88
N PHE A 36 -10.96 2.61 8.77
CA PHE A 36 -10.31 2.38 7.47
C PHE A 36 -9.00 3.16 7.33
N VAL A 37 -7.91 2.42 7.15
CA VAL A 37 -6.56 2.95 6.90
C VAL A 37 -6.14 2.49 5.50
N MET A 38 -6.40 3.33 4.49
CA MET A 38 -6.25 2.99 3.07
C MET A 38 -5.67 4.18 2.31
N GLY A 39 -4.99 3.93 1.18
CA GLY A 39 -4.42 4.99 0.35
C GLY A 39 -3.54 5.95 1.15
N GLY A 40 -3.81 7.25 1.11
CA GLY A 40 -3.09 8.26 1.90
C GLY A 40 -3.04 7.97 3.40
N GLY A 41 -4.03 7.25 3.96
CA GLY A 41 -4.01 6.78 5.35
C GLY A 41 -2.86 5.82 5.64
N VAL A 42 -2.53 4.91 4.71
CA VAL A 42 -1.33 4.06 4.79
C VAL A 42 -0.07 4.92 4.72
N GLY A 43 -0.04 5.87 3.77
CA GLY A 43 1.10 6.78 3.58
C GLY A 43 1.44 7.61 4.82
N ILE A 44 0.43 8.05 5.57
CA ILE A 44 0.63 8.85 6.79
C ILE A 44 0.88 7.95 8.01
N GLY A 45 0.05 6.90 8.18
CA GLY A 45 0.07 6.08 9.40
C GLY A 45 1.17 5.02 9.41
N CYS A 46 1.33 4.28 8.30
CA CYS A 46 2.19 3.10 8.28
C CYS A 46 3.68 3.41 8.06
N HIS A 47 4.06 4.67 7.85
CA HIS A 47 5.48 5.12 7.81
C HIS A 47 5.92 5.84 9.09
N ALA A 48 5.03 6.02 10.05
CA ALA A 48 5.37 6.57 11.35
C ALA A 48 6.36 5.66 12.10
N SER A 49 7.13 6.25 13.03
CA SER A 49 8.11 5.50 13.82
C SER A 49 7.47 4.58 14.87
N HIS A 50 6.24 4.88 15.30
CA HIS A 50 5.45 4.09 16.25
C HIS A 50 4.05 3.93 15.68
N ARG A 51 3.79 2.76 15.09
CA ARG A 51 2.58 2.45 14.36
C ARG A 51 1.64 1.64 15.25
N VAL A 52 0.58 2.28 15.71
CA VAL A 52 -0.39 1.72 16.65
C VAL A 52 -1.70 1.44 15.95
N VAL A 53 -2.24 0.24 16.10
CA VAL A 53 -3.58 -0.13 15.64
C VAL A 53 -4.49 -0.40 16.84
N GLY A 54 -5.76 0.01 16.70
CA GLY A 54 -6.85 -0.33 17.62
C GLY A 54 -7.71 -1.47 17.09
N GLU A 55 -8.73 -1.83 17.84
CA GLU A 55 -9.64 -2.94 17.51
C GLU A 55 -10.36 -2.75 16.17
N SER A 56 -10.72 -1.50 15.85
CA SER A 56 -11.49 -1.18 14.65
C SER A 56 -10.64 -1.05 13.38
N ALA A 57 -9.30 -1.10 13.50
CA ALA A 57 -8.40 -0.88 12.38
C ALA A 57 -8.61 -1.90 11.25
N GLN A 58 -8.72 -1.39 10.02
CA GLN A 58 -8.82 -2.14 8.78
C GLN A 58 -7.83 -1.53 7.78
N VAL A 59 -6.63 -2.10 7.74
CA VAL A 59 -5.56 -1.61 6.84
C VAL A 59 -5.65 -2.33 5.51
N ALA A 60 -5.61 -1.61 4.41
CA ALA A 60 -5.62 -2.21 3.07
C ALA A 60 -4.97 -1.30 2.02
N THR A 61 -4.59 -1.94 0.91
CA THR A 61 -4.11 -1.28 -0.31
C THR A 61 -5.01 -1.69 -1.49
N PRO A 62 -6.23 -1.10 -1.59
CA PRO A 62 -7.26 -1.53 -2.55
C PRO A 62 -7.11 -0.86 -3.92
N GLU A 63 -6.01 -0.22 -4.21
CA GLU A 63 -5.82 0.69 -5.34
C GLU A 63 -5.97 0.01 -6.69
N CYS A 64 -5.65 -1.31 -6.81
CA CYS A 64 -5.85 -2.07 -8.04
C CYS A 64 -7.33 -2.10 -8.47
N GLY A 65 -8.27 -2.00 -7.51
CA GLY A 65 -9.70 -1.95 -7.77
C GLY A 65 -10.21 -0.65 -8.39
N ILE A 66 -9.37 0.38 -8.45
CA ILE A 66 -9.68 1.64 -9.12
C ILE A 66 -8.67 1.97 -10.23
N GLY A 67 -7.93 0.98 -10.74
CA GLY A 67 -6.97 1.18 -11.81
C GLY A 67 -5.71 1.95 -11.40
N LEU A 68 -5.38 1.96 -10.10
CA LEU A 68 -4.14 2.48 -9.54
C LEU A 68 -3.33 1.30 -8.97
N ILE A 69 -2.14 1.55 -8.50
CA ILE A 69 -1.30 0.59 -7.76
C ILE A 69 -1.30 0.92 -6.27
N PRO A 70 -0.96 -0.01 -5.37
CA PRO A 70 -0.50 0.33 -4.04
C PRO A 70 0.64 1.36 -4.12
N ASP A 71 0.36 2.60 -3.76
CA ASP A 71 1.29 3.73 -3.83
C ASP A 71 1.61 4.29 -2.42
N VAL A 72 1.98 5.54 -2.29
CA VAL A 72 2.34 6.20 -1.03
C VAL A 72 3.42 5.49 -0.21
N GLY A 73 4.30 4.72 -0.86
CA GLY A 73 5.31 3.87 -0.20
C GLY A 73 4.77 2.51 0.24
N SER A 74 3.54 2.14 -0.13
CA SER A 74 2.95 0.85 0.22
C SER A 74 3.73 -0.33 -0.35
N THR A 75 4.31 -0.20 -1.55
CA THR A 75 5.12 -1.28 -2.13
C THR A 75 6.36 -1.58 -1.28
N HIS A 76 6.91 -0.59 -0.57
CA HIS A 76 7.98 -0.82 0.40
C HIS A 76 7.52 -1.67 1.59
N LEU A 77 6.33 -1.41 2.13
CA LEU A 77 5.75 -2.20 3.23
C LEU A 77 5.42 -3.61 2.75
N LEU A 78 4.71 -3.73 1.64
CA LEU A 78 4.33 -5.00 1.02
C LEU A 78 5.56 -5.86 0.65
N GLY A 79 6.61 -5.25 0.11
CA GLY A 79 7.85 -5.96 -0.21
C GLY A 79 8.58 -6.54 0.99
N ARG A 80 8.27 -6.09 2.21
CA ARG A 80 8.82 -6.57 3.49
C ARG A 80 7.92 -7.55 4.22
N ALA A 81 6.68 -7.72 3.76
CA ALA A 81 5.76 -8.67 4.35
C ALA A 81 6.28 -10.11 4.22
N PRO A 82 5.94 -11.00 5.18
CA PRO A 82 6.41 -12.39 5.17
C PRO A 82 6.01 -13.17 3.91
N GLY A 83 6.92 -13.93 3.34
CA GLY A 83 6.66 -14.75 2.16
C GLY A 83 6.05 -13.93 1.02
N ALA A 84 5.00 -14.43 0.39
CA ALA A 84 4.27 -13.76 -0.67
C ALA A 84 3.04 -12.95 -0.18
N LEU A 85 2.94 -12.71 1.14
CA LEU A 85 1.79 -11.98 1.71
C LEU A 85 1.65 -10.57 1.13
N GLY A 86 2.76 -9.93 0.79
CA GLY A 86 2.75 -8.60 0.19
C GLY A 86 2.12 -8.58 -1.20
N GLU A 87 2.45 -9.56 -2.06
CA GLU A 87 1.81 -9.72 -3.36
C GLU A 87 0.31 -9.96 -3.20
N TYR A 88 -0.07 -10.89 -2.33
CA TYR A 88 -1.47 -11.19 -2.06
C TYR A 88 -2.25 -9.94 -1.63
N LEU A 89 -1.76 -9.20 -0.61
CA LEU A 89 -2.44 -8.00 -0.10
C LEU A 89 -2.48 -6.88 -1.15
N GLY A 90 -1.38 -6.66 -1.87
CA GLY A 90 -1.28 -5.61 -2.87
C GLY A 90 -2.15 -5.84 -4.11
N LEU A 91 -2.38 -7.09 -4.50
CA LEU A 91 -3.20 -7.42 -5.67
C LEU A 91 -4.68 -7.53 -5.33
N THR A 92 -5.01 -8.09 -4.14
CA THR A 92 -6.40 -8.33 -3.75
C THR A 92 -7.06 -7.15 -3.06
N GLY A 93 -6.29 -6.25 -2.44
CA GLY A 93 -6.81 -5.21 -1.56
C GLY A 93 -7.47 -5.78 -0.29
N THR A 94 -7.11 -7.01 0.10
CA THR A 94 -7.66 -7.64 1.31
C THR A 94 -7.40 -6.78 2.54
N ARG A 95 -8.43 -6.62 3.36
CA ARG A 95 -8.35 -5.82 4.59
C ARG A 95 -7.67 -6.62 5.69
N ALA A 96 -6.62 -6.05 6.24
CA ALA A 96 -5.89 -6.56 7.38
C ALA A 96 -6.45 -5.97 8.67
N GLY A 97 -7.03 -6.82 9.54
CA GLY A 97 -7.37 -6.44 10.90
C GLY A 97 -6.10 -6.22 11.75
N PRO A 98 -6.24 -5.85 13.04
CA PRO A 98 -5.07 -5.47 13.86
C PRO A 98 -3.96 -6.53 13.90
N GLY A 99 -4.30 -7.80 14.09
CA GLY A 99 -3.33 -8.91 14.09
C GLY A 99 -2.65 -9.10 12.73
N ASP A 100 -3.43 -9.04 11.65
CA ASP A 100 -2.92 -9.15 10.29
C ASP A 100 -2.08 -7.94 9.89
N ALA A 101 -2.44 -6.73 10.32
CA ALA A 101 -1.68 -5.52 10.07
C ALA A 101 -0.29 -5.58 10.72
N ILE A 102 -0.19 -6.15 11.92
CA ILE A 102 1.10 -6.40 12.59
C ILE A 102 1.87 -7.51 11.88
N LEU A 103 1.22 -8.62 11.53
CA LEU A 103 1.83 -9.72 10.77
C LEU A 103 2.42 -9.24 9.45
N ALA A 104 1.66 -8.42 8.70
CA ALA A 104 2.09 -7.88 7.40
C ALA A 104 3.09 -6.72 7.50
N GLY A 105 3.37 -6.20 8.70
CA GLY A 105 4.31 -5.12 8.92
C GLY A 105 3.77 -3.72 8.64
N PHE A 106 2.44 -3.54 8.61
CA PHE A 106 1.79 -2.22 8.55
C PHE A 106 1.77 -1.51 9.91
N ALA A 107 1.79 -2.28 11.01
CA ALA A 107 1.77 -1.77 12.38
C ALA A 107 2.78 -2.50 13.26
N ASP A 108 3.10 -1.91 14.43
CA ASP A 108 4.03 -2.47 15.41
C ASP A 108 3.33 -2.84 16.71
N HIS A 109 2.31 -2.07 17.09
CA HIS A 109 1.68 -2.16 18.40
C HIS A 109 0.17 -2.26 18.27
N PHE A 110 -0.42 -3.13 19.08
CA PHE A 110 -1.86 -3.12 19.34
C PHE A 110 -2.09 -2.44 20.69
N VAL A 111 -2.89 -1.37 20.68
CA VAL A 111 -3.33 -0.68 21.90
C VAL A 111 -4.84 -0.58 21.85
N PRO A 112 -5.57 -1.16 22.83
CA PRO A 112 -7.03 -1.01 22.91
C PRO A 112 -7.47 0.46 22.83
N GLU A 113 -8.43 0.75 21.95
CA GLU A 113 -8.87 2.13 21.68
C GLU A 113 -9.35 2.86 22.95
N ALA A 114 -9.89 2.11 23.90
CA ALA A 114 -10.29 2.64 25.21
C ALA A 114 -9.08 3.22 26.01
N ARG A 115 -7.86 2.82 25.71
CA ARG A 115 -6.63 3.34 26.34
C ARG A 115 -6.05 4.57 25.63
N TRP A 116 -6.52 4.92 24.45
CA TRP A 116 -5.94 6.01 23.64
C TRP A 116 -5.98 7.39 24.31
N PRO A 117 -7.07 7.78 24.98
CA PRO A 117 -7.06 9.07 25.69
C PRO A 117 -5.94 9.17 26.75
N SER A 118 -5.72 8.11 27.52
CA SER A 118 -4.65 8.07 28.52
C SER A 118 -3.26 7.99 27.88
N LEU A 119 -3.10 7.24 26.80
CA LEU A 119 -1.86 7.19 26.01
C LEU A 119 -1.51 8.57 25.44
N ALA A 120 -2.49 9.24 24.81
CA ALA A 120 -2.27 10.59 24.26
C ALA A 120 -1.90 11.60 25.36
N ALA A 121 -2.53 11.53 26.53
CA ALA A 121 -2.19 12.37 27.66
C ALA A 121 -0.76 12.10 28.18
N ALA A 122 -0.35 10.84 28.28
CA ALA A 122 1.01 10.45 28.70
C ALA A 122 2.07 10.93 27.71
N LEU A 123 1.84 10.74 26.39
CA LEU A 123 2.71 11.22 25.33
C LEU A 123 2.83 12.76 25.35
N GLY A 124 1.71 13.47 25.53
CA GLY A 124 1.69 14.93 25.60
C GLY A 124 2.43 15.49 26.82
N ALA A 125 2.38 14.78 27.94
CA ALA A 125 3.04 15.20 29.18
C ALA A 125 4.55 14.93 29.19
N SER A 126 4.98 13.79 28.65
CA SER A 126 6.38 13.35 28.75
C SER A 126 7.18 13.56 27.46
N GLY A 127 6.53 13.53 26.30
CA GLY A 127 7.20 13.44 25.01
C GLY A 127 7.92 12.09 24.78
N ASP A 128 7.74 11.12 25.69
CA ASP A 128 8.43 9.83 25.66
C ASP A 128 7.57 8.77 24.92
N PRO A 129 8.02 8.26 23.76
CA PRO A 129 7.30 7.26 23.00
C PRO A 129 7.24 5.88 23.68
N SER A 130 8.04 5.62 24.74
CA SER A 130 7.95 4.37 25.51
C SER A 130 6.57 4.15 26.14
N ALA A 131 5.78 5.21 26.31
CA ALA A 131 4.38 5.14 26.71
C ALA A 131 3.54 4.25 25.76
N VAL A 132 3.88 4.15 24.46
CA VAL A 132 3.21 3.26 23.51
C VAL A 132 3.41 1.80 23.93
N THR A 133 4.66 1.40 24.19
CA THR A 133 4.96 0.03 24.64
C THR A 133 4.28 -0.30 25.97
N ALA A 134 4.26 0.66 26.92
CA ALA A 134 3.60 0.47 28.21
C ALA A 134 2.05 0.33 28.07
N ALA A 135 1.45 0.96 27.07
CA ALA A 135 0.01 0.87 26.81
C ALA A 135 -0.38 -0.35 25.95
N SER A 136 0.59 -1.00 25.28
CA SER A 136 0.35 -2.11 24.36
C SER A 136 -0.26 -3.32 25.05
N ALA A 137 -0.99 -4.10 24.28
CA ALA A 137 -1.56 -5.40 24.65
C ALA A 137 -1.25 -6.43 23.57
N ALA A 138 -1.51 -7.71 23.87
CA ALA A 138 -1.43 -8.74 22.85
C ALA A 138 -2.46 -8.44 21.73
N PRO A 139 -2.04 -8.45 20.45
CA PRO A 139 -2.98 -8.27 19.35
C PRO A 139 -3.92 -9.47 19.23
N PRO A 140 -5.08 -9.31 18.58
CA PRO A 140 -5.88 -10.43 18.14
C PRO A 140 -5.06 -11.38 17.24
N GLU A 141 -5.39 -12.66 17.27
CA GLU A 141 -4.75 -13.66 16.41
C GLU A 141 -4.91 -13.26 14.92
N PRO A 142 -3.82 -13.30 14.13
CA PRO A 142 -3.88 -12.96 12.71
C PRO A 142 -4.66 -14.02 11.93
N THR A 143 -5.63 -13.57 11.13
CA THR A 143 -6.43 -14.47 10.27
C THR A 143 -5.66 -14.93 9.04
N LEU A 144 -4.66 -14.16 8.62
CA LEU A 144 -3.78 -14.46 7.48
C LEU A 144 -2.65 -15.43 7.84
N GLY A 145 -2.32 -15.57 9.12
CA GLY A 145 -1.28 -16.51 9.57
C GLY A 145 -1.50 -17.95 9.08
N PRO A 146 -2.68 -18.55 9.32
CA PRO A 146 -2.99 -19.90 8.84
C PRO A 146 -3.03 -20.03 7.31
N LEU A 147 -3.18 -18.93 6.57
CA LEU A 147 -3.23 -18.91 5.10
C LEU A 147 -1.85 -18.72 4.46
N GLN A 148 -0.79 -18.49 5.25
CA GLN A 148 0.54 -18.13 4.74
C GLN A 148 1.09 -19.17 3.75
N GLU A 149 0.89 -20.46 4.02
CA GLU A 149 1.34 -21.54 3.14
C GLU A 149 0.59 -21.51 1.80
N ALA A 150 -0.74 -21.36 1.83
CA ALA A 150 -1.56 -21.26 0.62
C ALA A 150 -1.22 -19.99 -0.20
N VAL A 151 -1.01 -18.86 0.48
CA VAL A 151 -0.57 -17.61 -0.14
C VAL A 151 0.78 -17.79 -0.83
N ASN A 152 1.76 -18.38 -0.14
CA ASN A 152 3.07 -18.65 -0.73
C ASN A 152 2.95 -19.57 -1.95
N ALA A 153 2.20 -20.67 -1.84
CA ALA A 153 2.02 -21.60 -2.94
C ALA A 153 1.42 -20.95 -4.19
N ALA A 154 0.52 -19.98 -4.03
CA ALA A 154 -0.14 -19.31 -5.15
C ALA A 154 0.69 -18.17 -5.74
N PHE A 155 1.33 -17.34 -4.90
CA PHE A 155 1.91 -16.06 -5.33
C PHE A 155 3.44 -16.07 -5.41
N ASP A 156 4.13 -16.88 -4.58
CA ASP A 156 5.60 -16.86 -4.56
C ASP A 156 6.17 -17.39 -5.88
N ASP A 157 7.15 -16.68 -6.42
CA ASP A 157 7.83 -17.01 -7.68
C ASP A 157 6.91 -17.29 -8.88
N ALA A 158 5.61 -16.93 -8.81
CA ALA A 158 4.75 -16.99 -9.98
C ALA A 158 5.26 -16.02 -11.06
N ALA A 159 5.38 -16.47 -12.31
CA ALA A 159 5.98 -15.66 -13.37
C ALA A 159 5.18 -14.38 -13.63
N ASP A 160 3.85 -14.49 -13.64
CA ASP A 160 2.89 -13.45 -13.99
C ASP A 160 1.51 -13.71 -13.36
N LEU A 161 0.53 -12.91 -13.72
CA LEU A 161 -0.85 -13.04 -13.24
C LEU A 161 -1.50 -14.34 -13.70
N ALA A 162 -1.20 -14.81 -14.90
CA ALA A 162 -1.74 -16.07 -15.42
C ALA A 162 -1.24 -17.28 -14.62
N ALA A 163 0.03 -17.26 -14.23
CA ALA A 163 0.60 -18.27 -13.35
C ALA A 163 -0.04 -18.25 -11.95
N ILE A 164 -0.32 -17.07 -11.40
CA ILE A 164 -1.07 -16.94 -10.13
C ILE A 164 -2.47 -17.52 -10.30
N ALA A 165 -3.20 -17.12 -11.34
CA ALA A 165 -4.56 -17.61 -11.60
C ALA A 165 -4.62 -19.14 -11.69
N ALA A 166 -3.70 -19.76 -12.46
CA ALA A 166 -3.64 -21.21 -12.61
C ALA A 166 -3.38 -21.93 -11.26
N ARG A 167 -2.57 -21.35 -10.37
CA ARG A 167 -2.30 -21.94 -9.04
C ARG A 167 -3.50 -21.79 -8.10
N LEU A 168 -4.32 -20.76 -8.26
CA LEU A 168 -5.51 -20.51 -7.44
C LEU A 168 -6.67 -21.46 -7.76
N GLU A 169 -6.70 -22.11 -8.92
CA GLU A 169 -7.78 -23.05 -9.31
C GLU A 169 -7.83 -24.35 -8.48
N THR A 170 -6.89 -24.54 -7.55
CA THR A 170 -6.70 -25.83 -6.86
C THR A 170 -7.43 -25.95 -5.52
N SER A 171 -8.12 -24.89 -5.06
CA SER A 171 -8.78 -24.89 -3.74
C SER A 171 -9.95 -23.91 -3.66
N ASP A 172 -10.87 -24.13 -2.71
CA ASP A 172 -11.99 -23.21 -2.47
C ASP A 172 -11.52 -21.80 -2.08
N TRP A 173 -10.46 -21.70 -1.28
CA TRP A 173 -9.81 -20.43 -0.96
C TRP A 173 -9.25 -19.76 -2.22
N GLY A 174 -8.55 -20.52 -3.06
CA GLY A 174 -8.02 -20.04 -4.32
C GLY A 174 -9.10 -19.50 -5.24
N HIS A 175 -10.21 -20.21 -5.40
CA HIS A 175 -11.37 -19.75 -6.17
C HIS A 175 -11.95 -18.43 -5.61
N ALA A 176 -11.98 -18.26 -4.28
CA ALA A 176 -12.43 -17.01 -3.67
C ALA A 176 -11.47 -15.85 -3.99
N VAL A 177 -10.16 -16.10 -3.93
CA VAL A 177 -9.13 -15.12 -4.29
C VAL A 177 -9.21 -14.77 -5.78
N ALA A 178 -9.34 -15.77 -6.67
CA ALA A 178 -9.46 -15.55 -8.10
C ALA A 178 -10.67 -14.65 -8.45
N ARG A 179 -11.81 -14.85 -7.79
CA ARG A 179 -12.98 -13.95 -7.95
C ARG A 179 -12.67 -12.51 -7.52
N THR A 180 -11.85 -12.33 -6.48
CA THR A 180 -11.44 -10.99 -6.04
C THR A 180 -10.51 -10.35 -7.07
N LEU A 181 -9.52 -11.09 -7.58
CA LEU A 181 -8.59 -10.61 -8.60
C LEU A 181 -9.30 -10.24 -9.92
N ALA A 182 -10.34 -10.99 -10.30
CA ALA A 182 -11.13 -10.71 -11.51
C ALA A 182 -11.84 -9.34 -11.50
N LEU A 183 -11.97 -8.70 -10.35
CA LEU A 183 -12.55 -7.36 -10.21
C LEU A 183 -11.50 -6.24 -10.33
N GLN A 184 -10.22 -6.58 -10.25
CA GLN A 184 -9.12 -5.62 -10.24
C GLN A 184 -8.67 -5.28 -11.67
N SER A 185 -8.03 -4.12 -11.86
CA SER A 185 -7.38 -3.78 -13.12
C SER A 185 -6.19 -4.72 -13.37
N PRO A 186 -6.18 -5.48 -14.48
CA PRO A 186 -5.06 -6.37 -14.81
C PRO A 186 -3.74 -5.62 -14.99
N LEU A 187 -3.75 -4.43 -15.59
CA LEU A 187 -2.56 -3.59 -15.74
C LEU A 187 -2.01 -3.14 -14.38
N SER A 188 -2.90 -2.70 -13.50
CA SER A 188 -2.52 -2.28 -12.14
C SER A 188 -1.96 -3.44 -11.33
N MET A 189 -2.59 -4.61 -11.38
CA MET A 189 -2.09 -5.81 -10.70
C MET A 189 -0.71 -6.24 -11.20
N ALA A 190 -0.48 -6.28 -12.52
CA ALA A 190 0.81 -6.65 -13.08
C ALA A 190 1.92 -5.67 -12.68
N CYS A 191 1.63 -4.37 -12.72
CA CYS A 191 2.56 -3.33 -12.24
C CYS A 191 2.80 -3.42 -10.73
N ALA A 192 1.75 -3.63 -9.92
CA ALA A 192 1.86 -3.81 -8.47
C ALA A 192 2.74 -5.01 -8.11
N LEU A 193 2.52 -6.15 -8.77
CA LEU A 193 3.34 -7.37 -8.61
C LEU A 193 4.83 -7.07 -8.87
N ALA A 194 5.12 -6.41 -9.99
CA ALA A 194 6.48 -6.03 -10.36
C ALA A 194 7.11 -5.08 -9.32
N LEU A 195 6.36 -4.10 -8.82
CA LEU A 195 6.83 -3.10 -7.86
C LEU A 195 7.06 -3.70 -6.46
N VAL A 196 6.16 -4.54 -5.96
CA VAL A 196 6.32 -5.23 -4.67
C VAL A 196 7.57 -6.10 -4.70
N ARG A 197 7.77 -6.86 -5.77
CA ARG A 197 8.97 -7.67 -5.96
C ARG A 197 10.25 -6.84 -6.12
N ALA A 198 10.17 -5.71 -6.81
CA ALA A 198 11.29 -4.78 -6.90
C ALA A 198 11.67 -4.19 -5.53
N ALA A 199 10.66 -3.85 -4.70
CA ALA A 199 10.88 -3.34 -3.36
C ALA A 199 11.46 -4.42 -2.42
N ARG A 200 11.12 -5.69 -2.62
CA ARG A 200 11.71 -6.82 -1.88
C ARG A 200 13.18 -7.02 -2.22
N ARG A 201 13.55 -6.98 -3.52
CA ARG A 201 14.94 -7.14 -3.96
C ARG A 201 15.83 -5.94 -3.64
N ASP A 202 15.27 -4.74 -3.68
CA ASP A 202 16.00 -3.48 -3.48
C ASP A 202 15.16 -2.56 -2.58
N PRO A 203 15.20 -2.80 -1.25
CA PRO A 203 14.36 -2.11 -0.28
C PRO A 203 14.73 -0.64 -0.11
N GLY A 204 13.79 0.14 0.37
CA GLY A 204 13.92 1.56 0.70
C GLY A 204 12.71 2.34 0.24
N ILE A 205 12.11 3.09 1.16
CA ILE A 205 10.87 3.85 0.90
C ILE A 205 11.03 4.83 -0.27
N GLU A 206 12.17 5.50 -0.36
CA GLU A 206 12.42 6.47 -1.44
C GLU A 206 12.50 5.84 -2.81
N LYS A 207 13.09 4.62 -2.87
CA LYS A 207 13.15 3.85 -4.10
C LYS A 207 11.75 3.39 -4.50
N ALA A 208 10.95 2.96 -3.54
CA ALA A 208 9.55 2.58 -3.74
C ALA A 208 8.74 3.77 -4.27
N LEU A 209 8.76 4.91 -3.58
CA LEU A 209 8.05 6.12 -3.98
C LEU A 209 8.43 6.61 -5.40
N ARG A 210 9.73 6.55 -5.78
CA ARG A 210 10.12 6.89 -7.15
C ARG A 210 9.58 5.91 -8.18
N ARG A 211 9.59 4.61 -7.88
CA ARG A 211 9.04 3.58 -8.78
C ARG A 211 7.52 3.71 -8.90
N GLU A 212 6.82 3.91 -7.79
CA GLU A 212 5.38 4.16 -7.74
C GLU A 212 5.01 5.42 -8.53
N PHE A 213 5.80 6.49 -8.39
CA PHE A 213 5.58 7.74 -9.12
C PHE A 213 5.63 7.57 -10.64
N ARG A 214 6.43 6.67 -11.17
CA ARG A 214 6.47 6.38 -12.60
C ARG A 214 5.13 5.87 -13.11
N PHE A 215 4.46 5.02 -12.34
CA PHE A 215 3.11 4.53 -12.66
C PHE A 215 2.08 5.65 -12.51
N THR A 216 2.03 6.33 -11.37
CA THR A 216 1.02 7.38 -11.12
C THR A 216 1.15 8.52 -12.12
N TRP A 217 2.36 8.84 -12.56
CA TRP A 217 2.62 9.81 -13.63
C TRP A 217 1.88 9.49 -14.92
N ARG A 218 1.77 8.20 -15.29
CA ARG A 218 1.14 7.71 -16.53
C ARG A 218 -0.31 7.26 -16.34
N SER A 219 -0.74 7.07 -15.12
CA SER A 219 -2.00 6.38 -14.79
C SER A 219 -3.26 6.99 -15.41
N GLN A 220 -3.28 8.32 -15.63
CA GLN A 220 -4.43 9.00 -16.23
C GLN A 220 -4.47 8.90 -17.76
N GLU A 221 -3.32 8.82 -18.40
CA GLU A 221 -3.20 8.84 -19.87
C GLU A 221 -3.09 7.42 -20.44
N ASP A 222 -2.29 6.58 -19.78
CA ASP A 222 -1.93 5.25 -20.25
C ASP A 222 -2.50 4.10 -19.38
N GLY A 223 -3.06 4.41 -18.20
CA GLY A 223 -3.60 3.44 -17.26
C GLY A 223 -5.12 3.38 -17.22
N ASP A 224 -5.63 2.64 -16.23
CA ASP A 224 -7.06 2.39 -16.00
C ASP A 224 -7.70 3.32 -14.96
N LEU A 225 -6.92 4.28 -14.40
CA LEU A 225 -7.38 5.10 -13.27
C LEU A 225 -8.66 5.89 -13.57
N LEU A 226 -8.78 6.47 -14.76
CA LEU A 226 -9.96 7.27 -15.09
C LEU A 226 -11.22 6.43 -15.17
N GLU A 227 -11.12 5.20 -15.71
CA GLU A 227 -12.22 4.25 -15.73
C GLU A 227 -12.57 3.74 -14.32
N GLY A 228 -11.56 3.45 -13.51
CA GLY A 228 -11.80 3.06 -12.11
C GLY A 228 -12.48 4.15 -11.31
N ILE A 229 -12.10 5.42 -11.48
CA ILE A 229 -12.77 6.56 -10.86
C ILE A 229 -14.20 6.69 -11.39
N ARG A 230 -14.43 6.55 -12.70
CA ARG A 230 -15.79 6.57 -13.27
C ARG A 230 -16.68 5.55 -12.54
N ALA A 231 -16.24 4.29 -12.54
CA ALA A 231 -17.04 3.19 -12.02
C ALA A 231 -17.26 3.25 -10.51
N ALA A 232 -16.23 3.66 -9.73
CA ALA A 232 -16.31 3.64 -8.27
C ALA A 232 -16.89 4.92 -7.66
N VAL A 233 -16.68 6.10 -8.28
CA VAL A 233 -16.95 7.39 -7.64
C VAL A 233 -18.01 8.19 -8.38
N ILE A 234 -17.94 8.26 -9.72
CA ILE A 234 -18.81 9.10 -10.53
C ILE A 234 -20.14 8.40 -10.76
N ASP A 235 -20.12 7.29 -11.50
CA ASP A 235 -21.33 6.53 -11.87
C ASP A 235 -21.79 5.59 -10.75
N LYS A 236 -20.84 5.12 -9.93
CA LYS A 236 -21.05 4.21 -8.79
C LYS A 236 -21.68 2.88 -9.20
N ASP A 237 -21.53 2.51 -10.46
CA ASP A 237 -22.02 1.23 -11.01
C ASP A 237 -21.16 0.04 -10.59
N ARG A 238 -19.90 0.30 -10.20
CA ARG A 238 -18.90 -0.70 -9.80
C ARG A 238 -18.63 -1.76 -10.87
N THR A 239 -18.80 -1.39 -12.12
CA THR A 239 -18.58 -2.24 -13.29
C THR A 239 -17.58 -1.58 -14.23
N PRO A 240 -16.30 -1.51 -13.85
CA PRO A 240 -15.28 -0.91 -14.70
C PRO A 240 -15.03 -1.79 -15.93
N THR A 241 -14.74 -1.14 -17.05
CA THR A 241 -14.28 -1.79 -18.29
C THR A 241 -12.78 -1.54 -18.40
N TRP A 242 -12.00 -2.50 -17.89
CA TRP A 242 -10.54 -2.42 -17.93
C TRP A 242 -10.00 -2.53 -19.36
N ARG A 243 -8.82 -1.96 -19.62
CA ARG A 243 -8.13 -2.04 -20.92
C ARG A 243 -7.70 -3.45 -21.32
N HIS A 244 -7.46 -4.29 -20.31
CA HIS A 244 -7.01 -5.66 -20.48
C HIS A 244 -8.02 -6.61 -19.85
N ASP A 245 -8.11 -7.81 -20.42
CA ASP A 245 -8.87 -8.92 -19.88
C ASP A 245 -8.03 -9.75 -18.88
N VAL A 246 -8.55 -10.91 -18.55
CA VAL A 246 -7.93 -11.81 -17.56
C VAL A 246 -6.52 -12.30 -17.92
N ASP A 247 -6.16 -12.30 -19.21
CA ASP A 247 -4.81 -12.68 -19.66
C ASP A 247 -3.77 -11.62 -19.30
N GLY A 248 -4.23 -10.42 -18.95
CA GLY A 248 -3.41 -9.32 -18.47
C GLY A 248 -2.64 -8.57 -19.57
N PRO A 249 -1.86 -7.56 -19.19
CA PRO A 249 -1.04 -6.79 -20.12
C PRO A 249 0.17 -7.60 -20.57
N ARG A 250 0.70 -7.26 -21.75
CA ARG A 250 1.98 -7.78 -22.21
C ARG A 250 3.15 -7.21 -21.34
N PRO A 251 4.28 -7.93 -21.25
CA PRO A 251 5.44 -7.47 -20.47
C PRO A 251 5.97 -6.10 -20.89
N ASP A 252 5.89 -5.75 -22.19
CA ASP A 252 6.32 -4.46 -22.70
C ASP A 252 5.42 -3.31 -22.22
N GLU A 253 4.12 -3.54 -22.03
CA GLU A 253 3.18 -2.55 -21.48
C GLU A 253 3.47 -2.28 -20.01
N VAL A 254 3.71 -3.33 -19.21
CA VAL A 254 4.16 -3.19 -17.81
C VAL A 254 5.47 -2.42 -17.74
N ALA A 255 6.44 -2.78 -18.59
CA ALA A 255 7.72 -2.10 -18.65
C ALA A 255 7.57 -0.61 -19.03
N ALA A 256 6.68 -0.28 -19.96
CA ALA A 256 6.38 1.09 -20.35
C ALA A 256 5.79 1.91 -19.20
N MET A 257 4.83 1.35 -18.44
CA MET A 257 4.24 2.01 -17.28
C MET A 257 5.26 2.31 -16.17
N LEU A 258 6.26 1.45 -16.01
CA LEU A 258 7.28 1.54 -14.96
C LEU A 258 8.61 2.13 -15.44
N ALA A 259 8.72 2.50 -16.71
CA ALA A 259 9.94 3.08 -17.29
C ALA A 259 10.34 4.38 -16.58
N PRO A 260 11.64 4.66 -16.46
CA PRO A 260 12.14 5.93 -15.93
C PRO A 260 11.45 7.13 -16.59
N LEU A 261 11.32 8.21 -15.85
CA LEU A 261 10.82 9.50 -16.35
C LEU A 261 12.00 10.37 -16.72
N ASP A 262 11.80 11.32 -17.65
CA ASP A 262 12.81 12.33 -17.97
C ASP A 262 13.16 13.16 -16.72
N GLU A 263 12.14 13.43 -15.89
CA GLU A 263 12.30 14.03 -14.57
C GLU A 263 11.74 13.10 -13.49
N GLU A 264 12.63 12.40 -12.80
CA GLU A 264 12.26 11.54 -11.68
C GLU A 264 11.79 12.35 -10.46
N LEU A 265 10.97 11.73 -9.61
CA LEU A 265 10.52 12.34 -8.36
C LEU A 265 11.71 12.78 -7.50
N SER A 266 11.83 14.09 -7.32
CA SER A 266 12.78 14.67 -6.37
C SER A 266 12.22 14.55 -4.95
N LEU A 267 12.92 13.81 -4.10
CA LEU A 267 12.60 13.69 -2.68
C LEU A 267 13.60 14.52 -1.88
N PRO A 268 13.14 15.27 -0.86
CA PRO A 268 14.03 16.05 -0.02
C PRO A 268 15.06 15.11 0.64
N GLY A 269 16.29 15.60 0.78
CA GLY A 269 17.30 14.92 1.59
C GLY A 269 16.85 14.76 3.05
N PRO A 270 17.62 14.05 3.90
CA PRO A 270 17.29 13.90 5.31
C PRO A 270 17.05 15.29 5.92
N VAL A 271 15.89 15.44 6.56
CA VAL A 271 15.50 16.71 7.22
C VAL A 271 16.45 16.91 8.41
N GLY A 272 17.55 17.58 8.18
CA GLY A 272 18.62 17.89 9.13
C GLY A 272 19.12 19.32 8.91
N GLY A 273 18.24 20.29 9.07
CA GLY A 273 18.56 21.70 9.04
C GLY A 273 17.32 22.48 9.45
N ASN A 274 17.48 23.49 10.30
CA ASN A 274 16.43 24.37 10.78
C ASN A 274 15.44 24.74 9.65
N MET A 275 14.26 24.14 9.67
CA MET A 275 13.15 24.66 8.90
C MET A 275 12.63 25.87 9.68
N THR A 276 13.13 27.05 9.33
CA THR A 276 12.51 28.31 9.74
C THR A 276 11.18 28.38 8.99
N ILE A 277 10.10 28.19 9.71
CA ILE A 277 8.75 28.46 9.20
C ILE A 277 8.66 29.98 9.09
N SER A 278 8.67 30.51 7.90
CA SER A 278 8.34 31.91 7.60
C SER A 278 6.86 32.05 7.37
#